data_943cffbb15b47d0834d9cf9eecf778fd
#
_entry.id   943cffbb15b47d0834d9cf9eecf778fd
#
_cell.length_a   1.000
_cell.length_b   1.000
_cell.length_c   1.000
_cell.angle_alpha   90.00
_cell.angle_beta   90.00
_cell.angle_gamma   90.00
#
_symmetry.space_group_name_H-M   'P 1'
#
loop_
_entity.id
_entity.type
_entity.pdbx_description
1 polymer ?
#
loop_
_entity_poly.entity_id
_entity_poly.type
_entity_poly.pdbx_seq_one_letter_code
_entity_poly.pdbx_strand_id
1 'polypeptide(L)'
;CTCPVVLKLQKRIKEAYQAHHEAGKGQIIIFGKIGHAEVLGLIGQTDGTAIVVENIMMLEEFVKDGTIKLDVPTEVFSQTTKSPAEYSRLCARLEEMMASYNELSIERFKGRGLLNVHDTICSQVATRHERLSKFALEHDVIIFVSGKASSNGKVLCELCKSLNIRTYHIDSPTEIKREWFRADDRIGVCGATSTPKWLLEETAEHILELNKY
;
A
#
# COMPACT_ATOMS: atom_id res chain seq x y z
N CYS A 1 10.58 -2.83 17.64
CA CYS A 1 11.50 -3.61 16.77
C CYS A 1 11.11 -3.33 15.30
N THR A 2 12.02 -2.81 14.49
CA THR A 2 11.75 -2.48 13.08
C THR A 2 11.89 -3.73 12.22
N CYS A 3 10.93 -3.97 11.30
CA CYS A 3 10.95 -5.11 10.38
C CYS A 3 12.22 -5.07 9.50
N PRO A 4 12.91 -6.22 9.27
CA PRO A 4 14.10 -6.28 8.39
C PRO A 4 13.87 -5.74 6.98
N VAL A 5 12.65 -5.85 6.44
CA VAL A 5 12.29 -5.29 5.13
C VAL A 5 12.35 -3.77 5.16
N VAL A 6 11.84 -3.14 6.22
CA VAL A 6 11.90 -1.68 6.41
C VAL A 6 13.34 -1.21 6.59
N LEU A 7 14.17 -1.95 7.34
CA LEU A 7 15.60 -1.62 7.49
C LEU A 7 16.35 -1.64 6.15
N LYS A 8 16.07 -2.64 5.30
CA LYS A 8 16.63 -2.70 3.95
C LYS A 8 16.18 -1.54 3.09
N LEU A 9 14.91 -1.16 3.20
CA LEU A 9 14.37 0.00 2.48
C LEU A 9 15.03 1.29 2.93
N GLN A 10 15.18 1.52 4.23
CA GLN A 10 15.90 2.67 4.78
C GLN A 10 17.32 2.76 4.23
N LYS A 11 18.06 1.65 4.20
CA LYS A 11 19.40 1.60 3.64
C LYS A 11 19.43 1.99 2.16
N ARG A 12 18.53 1.44 1.33
CA ARG A 12 18.43 1.77 -0.10
C ARG A 12 18.12 3.24 -0.35
N ILE A 13 17.21 3.83 0.43
CA ILE A 13 16.87 5.25 0.34
C ILE A 13 18.08 6.11 0.71
N LYS A 14 18.80 5.75 1.77
CA LYS A 14 20.02 6.46 2.18
C LYS A 14 21.10 6.40 1.10
N GLU A 15 21.32 5.25 0.48
CA GLU A 15 22.29 5.09 -0.62
C GLU A 15 21.88 5.95 -1.84
N ALA A 16 20.61 5.96 -2.24
CA ALA A 16 20.10 6.79 -3.31
C ALA A 16 20.25 8.30 -3.00
N TYR A 17 19.94 8.70 -1.77
CA TYR A 17 20.11 10.08 -1.31
C TYR A 17 21.57 10.53 -1.37
N GLN A 18 22.49 9.71 -0.90
CA GLN A 18 23.94 10.01 -0.96
C GLN A 18 24.40 10.18 -2.40
N ALA A 19 24.01 9.30 -3.32
CA ALA A 19 24.35 9.41 -4.74
C ALA A 19 23.84 10.72 -5.37
N HIS A 20 22.61 11.14 -5.05
CA HIS A 20 22.07 12.42 -5.54
C HIS A 20 22.77 13.63 -4.91
N HIS A 21 23.09 13.56 -3.64
CA HIS A 21 23.81 14.62 -2.94
C HIS A 21 25.23 14.80 -3.52
N GLU A 22 25.96 13.73 -3.78
CA GLU A 22 27.28 13.76 -4.43
C GLU A 22 27.21 14.28 -5.88
N ALA A 23 26.14 13.93 -6.61
CA ALA A 23 25.90 14.44 -7.97
C ALA A 23 25.40 15.90 -8.02
N GLY A 24 25.06 16.49 -6.86
CA GLY A 24 24.53 17.85 -6.75
C GLY A 24 23.15 18.05 -7.38
N LYS A 25 22.44 16.98 -7.72
CA LYS A 25 21.10 17.02 -8.33
C LYS A 25 20.36 15.71 -8.12
N GLY A 26 19.03 15.81 -8.07
CA GLY A 26 18.12 14.68 -7.94
C GLY A 26 17.09 14.89 -6.86
N GLN A 27 16.08 14.03 -6.82
CA GLN A 27 15.03 14.04 -5.80
C GLN A 27 14.59 12.63 -5.45
N ILE A 28 14.06 12.47 -4.24
CA ILE A 28 13.49 11.21 -3.75
C ILE A 28 12.02 11.43 -3.46
N ILE A 29 11.18 10.58 -4.05
CA ILE A 29 9.74 10.55 -3.81
C ILE A 29 9.41 9.28 -3.04
N ILE A 30 8.61 9.41 -1.98
CA ILE A 30 8.14 8.31 -1.16
C ILE A 30 6.61 8.23 -1.27
N PHE A 31 6.09 7.19 -1.92
CA PHE A 31 4.67 6.89 -1.90
C PHE A 31 4.29 6.28 -0.56
N GLY A 32 3.61 7.03 0.29
CA GLY A 32 3.31 6.60 1.64
C GLY A 32 2.34 7.52 2.35
N LYS A 33 1.87 7.11 3.53
CA LYS A 33 0.95 7.90 4.36
C LYS A 33 1.75 8.92 5.19
N ILE A 34 1.44 10.19 5.03
CA ILE A 34 2.04 11.27 5.83
C ILE A 34 1.79 11.02 7.32
N GLY A 35 2.83 11.18 8.14
CA GLY A 35 2.78 10.96 9.58
C GLY A 35 2.83 9.49 10.03
N HIS A 36 2.85 8.53 9.10
CA HIS A 36 3.04 7.12 9.46
C HIS A 36 4.47 6.87 9.94
N ALA A 37 4.66 6.11 11.03
CA ALA A 37 5.96 5.87 11.67
C ALA A 37 7.03 5.31 10.70
N GLU A 38 6.65 4.40 9.80
CA GLU A 38 7.54 3.90 8.75
C GLU A 38 8.01 5.04 7.84
N VAL A 39 7.08 5.86 7.32
CA VAL A 39 7.38 6.97 6.40
C VAL A 39 8.26 8.01 7.05
N LEU A 40 8.01 8.35 8.32
CA LEU A 40 8.90 9.24 9.09
C LEU A 40 10.33 8.68 9.17
N GLY A 41 10.48 7.37 9.39
CA GLY A 41 11.77 6.69 9.39
C GLY A 41 12.46 6.66 8.03
N LEU A 42 11.68 6.67 6.91
CA LEU A 42 12.21 6.77 5.56
C LEU A 42 12.69 8.20 5.24
N ILE A 43 11.89 9.22 5.59
CA ILE A 43 12.26 10.65 5.44
C ILE A 43 13.55 10.96 6.20
N GLY A 44 13.73 10.40 7.40
CA GLY A 44 14.95 10.55 8.19
C GLY A 44 16.21 10.03 7.51
N GLN A 45 16.13 9.22 6.45
CA GLN A 45 17.29 8.78 5.68
C GLN A 45 17.75 9.79 4.61
N THR A 46 17.03 10.88 4.43
CA THR A 46 17.24 11.92 3.39
C THR A 46 17.35 13.31 3.99
N ASP A 47 17.75 13.43 5.24
CA ASP A 47 17.83 14.70 5.98
C ASP A 47 16.53 15.53 5.86
N GLY A 48 15.39 14.86 5.75
CA GLY A 48 14.08 15.50 5.63
C GLY A 48 13.69 15.99 4.23
N THR A 49 14.52 15.79 3.21
CA THR A 49 14.30 16.34 1.86
C THR A 49 13.41 15.48 0.95
N ALA A 50 13.14 14.22 1.32
CA ALA A 50 12.26 13.36 0.54
C ALA A 50 10.83 13.91 0.47
N ILE A 51 10.25 13.86 -0.72
CA ILE A 51 8.89 14.32 -1.00
C ILE A 51 7.93 13.14 -0.79
N VAL A 52 6.99 13.28 0.15
CA VAL A 52 5.99 12.24 0.42
C VAL A 52 4.73 12.52 -0.37
N VAL A 53 4.24 11.49 -1.07
CA VAL A 53 3.02 11.55 -1.89
C VAL A 53 2.07 10.43 -1.46
N GLU A 54 0.83 10.75 -1.15
CA GLU A 54 -0.17 9.76 -0.70
C GLU A 54 -1.00 9.17 -1.85
N ASN A 55 -1.18 9.95 -2.94
CA ASN A 55 -2.04 9.59 -4.07
C ASN A 55 -1.66 10.39 -5.34
N ILE A 56 -2.29 10.07 -6.47
CA ILE A 56 -2.02 10.71 -7.77
C ILE A 56 -2.38 12.20 -7.77
N MET A 57 -3.46 12.61 -7.10
CA MET A 57 -3.87 14.02 -7.05
C MET A 57 -2.79 14.88 -6.39
N MET A 58 -2.24 14.40 -5.27
CA MET A 58 -1.14 15.06 -4.58
C MET A 58 0.14 15.09 -5.42
N LEU A 59 0.43 14.02 -6.18
CA LEU A 59 1.54 14.01 -7.14
C LEU A 59 1.39 15.14 -8.18
N GLU A 60 0.21 15.26 -8.80
CA GLU A 60 -0.06 16.28 -9.82
C GLU A 60 -0.02 17.69 -9.24
N GLU A 61 -0.48 17.89 -8.03
CA GLU A 61 -0.39 19.17 -7.32
C GLU A 61 1.06 19.55 -7.06
N PHE A 62 1.89 18.65 -6.57
CA PHE A 62 3.32 18.89 -6.31
C PHE A 62 4.16 19.08 -7.59
N VAL A 63 3.73 18.52 -8.70
CA VAL A 63 4.32 18.83 -10.00
C VAL A 63 3.92 20.25 -10.44
N LYS A 64 2.65 20.62 -10.28
CA LYS A 64 2.10 21.92 -10.67
C LYS A 64 2.73 23.08 -9.89
N ASP A 65 2.97 22.91 -8.61
CA ASP A 65 3.57 23.94 -7.74
C ASP A 65 5.11 23.95 -7.77
N GLY A 66 5.74 23.00 -8.49
CA GLY A 66 7.20 22.89 -8.63
C GLY A 66 7.91 22.21 -7.48
N THR A 67 7.19 21.63 -6.51
CA THR A 67 7.75 20.80 -5.44
C THR A 67 8.43 19.55 -6.03
N ILE A 68 7.77 18.88 -7.01
CA ILE A 68 8.36 17.81 -7.80
C ILE A 68 8.84 18.37 -9.14
N LYS A 69 10.12 18.22 -9.42
CA LYS A 69 10.77 18.65 -10.68
C LYS A 69 10.75 17.51 -11.69
N LEU A 70 10.45 17.82 -12.95
CA LEU A 70 10.33 16.83 -14.03
C LEU A 70 11.60 16.66 -14.87
N ASP A 71 12.63 17.48 -14.62
CA ASP A 71 13.90 17.55 -15.38
C ASP A 71 15.11 17.04 -14.59
N VAL A 72 14.89 16.51 -13.39
CA VAL A 72 15.98 16.01 -12.54
C VAL A 72 15.87 14.48 -12.34
N PRO A 73 17.01 13.79 -12.07
CA PRO A 73 17.01 12.41 -11.68
C PRO A 73 16.09 12.17 -10.47
N THR A 74 15.20 11.20 -10.58
CA THR A 74 14.16 10.93 -9.58
C THR A 74 14.15 9.46 -9.19
N GLU A 75 14.23 9.21 -7.89
CA GLU A 75 14.09 7.87 -7.29
C GLU A 75 12.73 7.77 -6.59
N VAL A 76 11.96 6.75 -6.92
CA VAL A 76 10.63 6.55 -6.32
C VAL A 76 10.62 5.27 -5.49
N PHE A 77 10.25 5.42 -4.24
CA PHE A 77 10.09 4.33 -3.27
C PHE A 77 8.65 4.28 -2.76
N SER A 78 8.21 3.12 -2.29
CA SER A 78 6.92 2.97 -1.63
C SER A 78 7.08 2.55 -0.18
N GLN A 79 6.22 3.05 0.69
CA GLN A 79 5.95 2.44 1.99
C GLN A 79 5.60 0.97 1.78
N THR A 80 6.16 0.07 2.61
CA THR A 80 6.10 -1.39 2.38
C THR A 80 4.69 -1.98 2.40
N THR A 81 3.72 -1.27 2.95
CA THR A 81 2.33 -1.72 3.15
C THR A 81 1.31 -1.07 2.21
N LYS A 82 1.77 -0.27 1.23
CA LYS A 82 0.88 0.35 0.23
C LYS A 82 0.39 -0.67 -0.81
N SER A 83 -0.66 -0.30 -1.52
CA SER A 83 -1.20 -1.11 -2.62
C SER A 83 -0.25 -1.14 -3.83
N PRO A 84 0.13 -2.34 -4.34
CA PRO A 84 0.95 -2.45 -5.55
C PRO A 84 0.31 -1.78 -6.76
N ALA A 85 -1.02 -1.92 -6.93
CA ALA A 85 -1.75 -1.32 -8.04
C ALA A 85 -1.77 0.21 -8.00
N GLU A 86 -1.92 0.81 -6.81
CA GLU A 86 -1.85 2.27 -6.65
C GLU A 86 -0.45 2.79 -6.90
N TYR A 87 0.57 2.09 -6.40
CA TYR A 87 1.97 2.44 -6.62
C TYR A 87 2.34 2.39 -8.11
N SER A 88 1.96 1.32 -8.81
CA SER A 88 2.19 1.20 -10.24
C SER A 88 1.51 2.33 -11.04
N ARG A 89 0.26 2.67 -10.71
CA ARG A 89 -0.46 3.78 -11.38
C ARG A 89 0.22 5.13 -11.13
N LEU A 90 0.67 5.38 -9.89
CA LEU A 90 1.38 6.61 -9.54
C LEU A 90 2.70 6.73 -10.30
N CYS A 91 3.49 5.65 -10.38
CA CYS A 91 4.76 5.62 -11.11
C CYS A 91 4.55 5.82 -12.61
N ALA A 92 3.55 5.18 -13.21
CA ALA A 92 3.20 5.36 -14.61
C ALA A 92 2.80 6.81 -14.91
N ARG A 93 2.01 7.43 -14.03
CA ARG A 93 1.61 8.83 -14.16
C ARG A 93 2.80 9.78 -14.09
N LEU A 94 3.71 9.58 -13.15
CA LEU A 94 4.93 10.37 -13.05
C LEU A 94 5.81 10.21 -14.31
N GLU A 95 5.95 8.99 -14.81
CA GLU A 95 6.70 8.70 -16.04
C GLU A 95 6.12 9.45 -17.24
N GLU A 96 4.79 9.45 -17.42
CA GLU A 96 4.11 10.22 -18.46
C GLU A 96 4.39 11.72 -18.36
N MET A 97 4.29 12.28 -17.15
CA MET A 97 4.53 13.71 -16.91
C MET A 97 5.97 14.10 -17.19
N MET A 98 6.94 13.30 -16.74
CA MET A 98 8.37 13.53 -16.99
C MET A 98 8.71 13.37 -18.48
N ALA A 99 8.18 12.37 -19.17
CA ALA A 99 8.39 12.17 -20.60
C ALA A 99 7.83 13.35 -21.41
N SER A 100 6.61 13.79 -21.10
CA SER A 100 5.96 14.92 -21.74
C SER A 100 6.74 16.23 -21.53
N TYR A 101 7.17 16.50 -20.30
CA TYR A 101 7.97 17.68 -19.97
C TYR A 101 9.29 17.74 -20.74
N ASN A 102 9.94 16.59 -20.93
CA ASN A 102 11.21 16.47 -21.66
C ASN A 102 11.03 16.30 -23.20
N GLU A 103 9.81 16.44 -23.71
CA GLU A 103 9.46 16.29 -25.14
C GLU A 103 9.90 14.95 -25.74
N LEU A 104 9.78 13.86 -24.95
CA LEU A 104 10.21 12.50 -25.33
C LEU A 104 9.02 11.54 -25.41
N SER A 105 9.10 10.57 -26.29
CA SER A 105 8.26 9.37 -26.17
C SER A 105 8.66 8.59 -24.91
N ILE A 106 7.73 7.79 -24.36
CA ILE A 106 7.96 7.00 -23.13
C ILE A 106 9.16 6.06 -23.32
N GLU A 107 9.29 5.42 -24.51
CA GLU A 107 10.42 4.53 -24.79
C GLU A 107 11.78 5.26 -24.71
N ARG A 108 11.85 6.46 -25.31
CA ARG A 108 13.08 7.27 -25.29
C ARG A 108 13.37 7.81 -23.89
N PHE A 109 12.34 8.15 -23.13
CA PHE A 109 12.48 8.62 -21.75
C PHE A 109 13.06 7.53 -20.84
N LYS A 110 12.54 6.30 -20.92
CA LYS A 110 13.06 5.13 -20.18
C LYS A 110 14.55 4.90 -20.40
N GLY A 111 15.03 5.11 -21.62
CA GLY A 111 16.46 4.98 -21.94
C GLY A 111 17.37 6.03 -21.32
N ARG A 112 16.85 7.12 -20.75
CA ARG A 112 17.66 8.19 -20.12
C ARG A 112 17.97 7.94 -18.65
N GLY A 113 17.28 7.02 -17.97
CA GLY A 113 17.52 6.72 -16.55
C GLY A 113 17.19 7.88 -15.60
N LEU A 114 16.33 8.82 -16.03
CA LEU A 114 15.91 9.96 -15.19
C LEU A 114 14.90 9.56 -14.12
N LEU A 115 14.18 8.46 -14.31
CA LEU A 115 13.22 7.93 -13.35
C LEU A 115 13.61 6.49 -12.99
N ASN A 116 13.90 6.27 -11.73
CA ASN A 116 14.14 4.94 -11.16
C ASN A 116 13.02 4.57 -10.18
N VAL A 117 12.23 3.60 -10.54
CA VAL A 117 11.15 3.07 -9.69
C VAL A 117 11.64 1.83 -8.96
N HIS A 118 11.57 1.85 -7.64
CA HIS A 118 12.00 0.75 -6.78
C HIS A 118 10.81 -0.09 -6.33
N ASP A 119 10.86 -1.38 -6.60
CA ASP A 119 9.92 -2.33 -5.98
C ASP A 119 10.26 -2.51 -4.50
N THR A 120 9.54 -1.78 -3.65
CA THR A 120 9.76 -1.75 -2.20
C THR A 120 8.54 -2.18 -1.39
N ILE A 121 7.44 -2.53 -2.07
CA ILE A 121 6.30 -3.13 -1.41
C ILE A 121 6.70 -4.52 -0.94
N CYS A 122 6.37 -4.83 0.32
CA CYS A 122 6.72 -6.12 0.89
C CYS A 122 6.07 -7.26 0.08
N SER A 123 6.86 -8.24 -0.37
CA SER A 123 6.37 -9.39 -1.13
C SER A 123 5.27 -10.16 -0.39
N GLN A 124 5.34 -10.21 0.94
CA GLN A 124 4.27 -10.77 1.77
C GLN A 124 2.96 -9.99 1.63
N VAL A 125 3.04 -8.67 1.46
CA VAL A 125 1.86 -7.83 1.22
C VAL A 125 1.33 -8.07 -0.19
N ALA A 126 2.18 -8.09 -1.22
CA ALA A 126 1.79 -8.34 -2.61
C ALA A 126 1.13 -9.71 -2.79
N THR A 127 1.77 -10.79 -2.32
CA THR A 127 1.21 -12.16 -2.34
C THR A 127 -0.09 -12.25 -1.54
N ARG A 128 -0.19 -11.51 -0.43
CA ARG A 128 -1.40 -11.48 0.38
C ARG A 128 -2.54 -10.78 -0.34
N HIS A 129 -2.29 -9.68 -1.05
CA HIS A 129 -3.31 -9.02 -1.87
C HIS A 129 -3.90 -9.98 -2.90
N GLU A 130 -3.05 -10.71 -3.60
CA GLU A 130 -3.47 -11.69 -4.61
C GLU A 130 -4.31 -12.83 -4.00
N ARG A 131 -3.82 -13.45 -2.91
CA ARG A 131 -4.54 -14.50 -2.19
C ARG A 131 -5.86 -14.02 -1.61
N LEU A 132 -5.86 -12.81 -1.03
CA LEU A 132 -7.05 -12.22 -0.43
C LEU A 132 -8.08 -11.85 -1.49
N SER A 133 -7.65 -11.37 -2.66
CA SER A 133 -8.53 -11.10 -3.80
C SER A 133 -9.24 -12.38 -4.27
N LYS A 134 -8.48 -13.46 -4.45
CA LYS A 134 -9.04 -14.76 -4.80
C LYS A 134 -10.03 -15.24 -3.75
N PHE A 135 -9.66 -15.17 -2.47
CA PHE A 135 -10.51 -15.55 -1.35
C PHE A 135 -11.82 -14.74 -1.34
N ALA A 136 -11.77 -13.42 -1.55
CA ALA A 136 -12.95 -12.56 -1.55
C ALA A 136 -13.93 -12.92 -2.70
N LEU A 137 -13.43 -13.36 -3.86
CA LEU A 137 -14.24 -13.78 -5.00
C LEU A 137 -14.84 -15.20 -4.84
N GLU A 138 -14.22 -16.03 -4.02
CA GLU A 138 -14.68 -17.42 -3.78
C GLU A 138 -15.78 -17.54 -2.72
N HIS A 139 -16.09 -16.46 -1.99
CA HIS A 139 -17.06 -16.47 -0.88
C HIS A 139 -18.21 -15.48 -1.16
N ASP A 140 -19.38 -15.79 -0.61
CA ASP A 140 -20.57 -14.95 -0.74
C ASP A 140 -20.58 -13.81 0.29
N VAL A 141 -19.97 -14.04 1.47
CA VAL A 141 -19.79 -13.06 2.55
C VAL A 141 -18.38 -13.16 3.11
N ILE A 142 -17.76 -12.01 3.35
CA ILE A 142 -16.45 -11.90 3.98
C ILE A 142 -16.58 -11.23 5.35
N ILE A 143 -16.08 -11.89 6.39
CA ILE A 143 -15.85 -11.30 7.70
C ILE A 143 -14.35 -10.99 7.81
N PHE A 144 -14.02 -9.72 7.72
CA PHE A 144 -12.64 -9.26 7.80
C PHE A 144 -12.32 -8.79 9.22
N VAL A 145 -11.42 -9.50 9.91
CA VAL A 145 -11.09 -9.26 11.31
C VAL A 145 -9.79 -8.47 11.43
N SER A 146 -9.85 -7.28 11.96
CA SER A 146 -8.64 -6.51 12.33
C SER A 146 -8.99 -5.33 13.23
N GLY A 147 -8.02 -4.89 14.05
CA GLY A 147 -8.18 -3.65 14.80
C GLY A 147 -8.49 -2.48 13.89
N LYS A 148 -9.51 -1.68 14.21
CA LYS A 148 -9.98 -0.54 13.40
C LYS A 148 -8.97 0.59 13.22
N ALA A 149 -7.94 0.63 14.08
CA ALA A 149 -6.80 1.56 13.94
C ALA A 149 -5.69 1.05 13.01
N SER A 150 -5.71 -0.23 12.62
CA SER A 150 -4.67 -0.85 11.79
C SER A 150 -4.69 -0.30 10.36
N SER A 151 -3.64 0.41 9.95
CA SER A 151 -3.50 0.93 8.57
C SER A 151 -3.48 -0.20 7.53
N ASN A 152 -2.74 -1.28 7.80
CA ASN A 152 -2.71 -2.47 6.94
C ASN A 152 -4.06 -3.18 6.90
N GLY A 153 -4.74 -3.28 8.05
CA GLY A 153 -6.09 -3.86 8.13
C GLY A 153 -7.10 -3.11 7.26
N LYS A 154 -7.07 -1.77 7.31
CA LYS A 154 -7.94 -0.94 6.47
C LYS A 154 -7.72 -1.17 4.97
N VAL A 155 -6.47 -1.17 4.51
CA VAL A 155 -6.12 -1.39 3.09
C VAL A 155 -6.61 -2.75 2.61
N LEU A 156 -6.37 -3.81 3.40
CA LEU A 156 -6.79 -5.17 3.04
C LEU A 156 -8.33 -5.34 3.10
N CYS A 157 -8.99 -4.70 4.05
CA CYS A 157 -10.46 -4.73 4.13
C CYS A 157 -11.10 -4.01 2.94
N GLU A 158 -10.59 -2.85 2.53
CA GLU A 158 -11.06 -2.13 1.35
C GLU A 158 -10.82 -2.92 0.06
N LEU A 159 -9.71 -3.65 -0.04
CA LEU A 159 -9.50 -4.58 -1.14
C LEU A 159 -10.62 -5.66 -1.19
N CYS A 160 -10.94 -6.28 -0.05
CA CYS A 160 -12.04 -7.24 0.00
C CYS A 160 -13.37 -6.61 -0.39
N LYS A 161 -13.70 -5.41 0.11
CA LYS A 161 -14.94 -4.69 -0.21
C LYS A 161 -15.04 -4.33 -1.69
N SER A 162 -13.95 -3.99 -2.35
CA SER A 162 -13.93 -3.67 -3.78
C SER A 162 -14.27 -4.88 -4.67
N LEU A 163 -14.04 -6.10 -4.17
CA LEU A 163 -14.28 -7.36 -4.88
C LEU A 163 -15.56 -8.07 -4.42
N ASN A 164 -15.92 -7.88 -3.15
CA ASN A 164 -17.12 -8.46 -2.55
C ASN A 164 -17.79 -7.42 -1.65
N ILE A 165 -18.91 -6.86 -2.14
CA ILE A 165 -19.67 -5.81 -1.43
C ILE A 165 -20.21 -6.27 -0.06
N ARG A 166 -20.38 -7.60 0.13
CA ARG A 166 -20.80 -8.18 1.41
C ARG A 166 -19.59 -8.49 2.30
N THR A 167 -18.67 -7.52 2.41
CA THR A 167 -17.51 -7.57 3.31
C THR A 167 -17.75 -6.70 4.53
N TYR A 168 -17.69 -7.31 5.70
CA TYR A 168 -17.91 -6.66 7.00
C TYR A 168 -16.60 -6.63 7.79
N HIS A 169 -16.21 -5.43 8.25
CA HIS A 169 -15.01 -5.22 9.05
C HIS A 169 -15.36 -5.22 10.53
N ILE A 170 -14.78 -6.13 11.28
CA ILE A 170 -14.96 -6.26 12.73
C ILE A 170 -13.62 -6.26 13.46
N ASP A 171 -13.59 -5.86 14.71
CA ASP A 171 -12.46 -6.07 15.63
C ASP A 171 -12.78 -7.09 16.73
N SER A 172 -14.05 -7.45 16.92
CA SER A 172 -14.53 -8.46 17.86
C SER A 172 -15.64 -9.32 17.26
N PRO A 173 -15.72 -10.62 17.58
CA PRO A 173 -16.83 -11.49 17.18
C PRO A 173 -18.21 -10.96 17.59
N THR A 174 -18.30 -10.21 18.68
CA THR A 174 -19.54 -9.61 19.18
C THR A 174 -20.17 -8.56 18.27
N GLU A 175 -19.43 -8.07 17.29
CA GLU A 175 -19.96 -7.13 16.27
C GLU A 175 -20.74 -7.83 15.16
N ILE A 176 -20.68 -9.17 15.08
CA ILE A 176 -21.33 -9.96 14.04
C ILE A 176 -22.85 -9.89 14.21
N LYS A 177 -23.54 -9.62 13.09
CA LYS A 177 -24.99 -9.57 13.06
C LYS A 177 -25.54 -10.72 12.23
N ARG A 178 -26.54 -11.44 12.78
CA ARG A 178 -27.21 -12.57 12.10
C ARG A 178 -27.78 -12.16 10.73
N GLU A 179 -28.24 -10.94 10.59
CA GLU A 179 -28.82 -10.38 9.36
C GLU A 179 -27.83 -10.26 8.20
N TRP A 180 -26.53 -10.39 8.43
CA TRP A 180 -25.51 -10.38 7.39
C TRP A 180 -25.49 -11.68 6.58
N PHE A 181 -26.07 -12.76 7.08
CA PHE A 181 -25.97 -14.10 6.53
C PHE A 181 -27.28 -14.63 5.99
N ARG A 182 -27.22 -15.40 4.89
CA ARG A 182 -28.28 -16.19 4.31
C ARG A 182 -27.95 -17.68 4.51
N ALA A 183 -28.98 -18.54 4.39
CA ALA A 183 -28.83 -19.98 4.67
C ALA A 183 -27.75 -20.68 3.82
N ASP A 184 -27.60 -20.27 2.57
CA ASP A 184 -26.71 -20.91 1.59
C ASP A 184 -25.38 -20.14 1.38
N ASP A 185 -25.09 -19.11 2.18
CA ASP A 185 -23.88 -18.33 2.03
C ASP A 185 -22.62 -19.13 2.38
N ARG A 186 -21.64 -19.08 1.48
CA ARG A 186 -20.27 -19.46 1.80
C ARG A 186 -19.59 -18.29 2.49
N ILE A 187 -19.34 -18.42 3.79
CA ILE A 187 -18.81 -17.36 4.63
C ILE A 187 -17.29 -17.53 4.75
N GLY A 188 -16.54 -16.51 4.34
CA GLY A 188 -15.10 -16.46 4.49
C GLY A 188 -14.69 -15.60 5.69
N VAL A 189 -13.86 -16.14 6.58
CA VAL A 189 -13.25 -15.38 7.69
C VAL A 189 -11.78 -15.16 7.39
N CYS A 190 -11.36 -13.91 7.38
CA CYS A 190 -9.95 -13.54 7.16
C CYS A 190 -9.59 -12.31 7.98
N GLY A 191 -8.30 -11.91 7.97
CA GLY A 191 -7.88 -10.78 8.78
C GLY A 191 -6.52 -10.22 8.39
N ALA A 192 -6.09 -9.15 9.05
CA ALA A 192 -4.78 -8.55 8.87
C ALA A 192 -3.65 -9.44 9.40
N THR A 193 -2.38 -9.14 9.03
CA THR A 193 -1.20 -9.90 9.52
C THR A 193 -1.06 -9.87 11.03
N SER A 194 -1.52 -8.79 11.66
CA SER A 194 -1.50 -8.62 13.12
C SER A 194 -2.69 -9.27 13.83
N THR A 195 -3.67 -9.80 13.10
CA THR A 195 -4.83 -10.47 13.70
C THR A 195 -4.39 -11.84 14.24
N PRO A 196 -4.55 -12.11 15.54
CA PRO A 196 -4.20 -13.41 16.10
C PRO A 196 -5.06 -14.53 15.51
N LYS A 197 -4.46 -15.70 15.33
CA LYS A 197 -5.16 -16.86 14.77
C LYS A 197 -6.37 -17.27 15.63
N TRP A 198 -6.23 -17.25 16.95
CA TRP A 198 -7.30 -17.57 17.88
C TRP A 198 -8.56 -16.69 17.69
N LEU A 199 -8.37 -15.40 17.34
CA LEU A 199 -9.49 -14.48 17.12
C LEU A 199 -10.24 -14.81 15.82
N LEU A 200 -9.54 -15.31 14.79
CA LEU A 200 -10.19 -15.80 13.56
C LEU A 200 -10.98 -17.09 13.83
N GLU A 201 -10.43 -17.99 14.65
CA GLU A 201 -11.07 -19.24 15.07
C GLU A 201 -12.34 -18.95 15.90
N GLU A 202 -12.23 -18.08 16.93
CA GLU A 202 -13.36 -17.64 17.75
C GLU A 202 -14.46 -16.96 16.90
N THR A 203 -14.05 -16.14 15.91
CA THR A 203 -15.00 -15.53 14.98
C THR A 203 -15.76 -16.57 14.17
N ALA A 204 -15.05 -17.59 13.67
CA ALA A 204 -15.68 -18.67 12.91
C ALA A 204 -16.64 -19.51 13.78
N GLU A 205 -16.25 -19.83 15.01
CA GLU A 205 -17.10 -20.55 15.98
C GLU A 205 -18.36 -19.75 16.29
N HIS A 206 -18.25 -18.46 16.55
CA HIS A 206 -19.39 -17.58 16.80
C HIS A 206 -20.38 -17.56 15.62
N ILE A 207 -19.89 -17.52 14.37
CA ILE A 207 -20.73 -17.58 13.17
C ILE A 207 -21.47 -18.93 13.10
N LEU A 208 -20.78 -20.03 13.40
CA LEU A 208 -21.41 -21.37 13.41
C LEU A 208 -22.52 -21.49 14.48
N GLU A 209 -22.34 -20.86 15.63
CA GLU A 209 -23.36 -20.80 16.69
C GLU A 209 -24.58 -20.00 16.26
N LEU A 210 -24.39 -18.82 15.63
CA LEU A 210 -25.47 -17.99 15.12
C LEU A 210 -26.29 -18.66 14.01
N ASN A 211 -25.72 -19.62 13.29
CA ASN A 211 -26.39 -20.35 12.21
C ASN A 211 -27.09 -21.64 12.67
N LYS A 212 -26.97 -22.03 13.96
CA LYS A 212 -27.66 -23.20 14.52
C LYS A 212 -29.13 -22.95 14.90
N TYR A 213 -29.56 -21.70 14.91
CA TYR A 213 -30.90 -21.23 15.24
C TYR A 213 -31.42 -20.32 14.10
#